data_83c22d004aab8477847bf3064a487b02
#
_entry.id   83c22d004aab8477847bf3064a487b02
#
_cell.length_a   1.000
_cell.length_b   1.000
_cell.length_c   1.000
_cell.angle_alpha   90.00
_cell.angle_beta   90.00
_cell.angle_gamma   90.00
#
_symmetry.space_group_name_H-M   'P 1'
#
loop_
_entity.id
_entity.type
_entity.pdbx_description
1 polymer ?
#
loop_
_entity_poly.entity_id
_entity_poly.type
_entity_poly.pdbx_seq_one_letter_code
_entity_poly.pdbx_strand_id
1 'polypeptide(L)' 'MDTELIIFNEYCQKSHTDPTFIISLEEGGLIEIRTVDGERNLLASQLRELERYSHLYYDLSINIEGIDAIH' A
#
# COMPACT_ATOMS: atom_id res chain seq x y z
N MET A 1 13.42 -16.73 -0.29
CA MET A 1 12.94 -15.73 -0.32
C MET A 1 12.06 -15.33 -1.33
N ASP A 2 10.92 -15.21 -1.18
CA ASP A 2 10.02 -15.01 -2.14
C ASP A 2 9.67 -13.64 -2.29
N THR A 3 9.95 -13.10 -3.43
CA THR A 3 9.48 -11.79 -3.73
C THR A 3 8.26 -12.00 -4.58
N GLU A 4 7.19 -12.35 -3.94
CA GLU A 4 5.96 -12.52 -4.65
C GLU A 4 5.37 -11.15 -4.93
N LEU A 5 4.92 -10.93 -6.16
CA LEU A 5 4.35 -9.65 -6.56
C LEU A 5 2.85 -9.80 -6.79
N ILE A 6 2.10 -8.76 -6.42
CA ILE A 6 0.66 -8.75 -6.60
C ILE A 6 0.32 -7.55 -7.46
N ILE A 7 -0.47 -7.77 -8.49
CA ILE A 7 -0.83 -6.68 -9.40
C ILE A 7 -1.61 -5.60 -8.65
N PHE A 8 -1.12 -4.38 -8.75
CA PHE A 8 -1.67 -3.24 -8.01
C PHE A 8 -3.18 -3.07 -8.25
N ASN A 9 -3.59 -3.09 -9.51
CA ASN A 9 -5.00 -2.91 -9.84
C ASN A 9 -5.87 -4.01 -9.27
N GLU A 10 -5.40 -5.25 -9.32
CA GLU A 10 -6.15 -6.37 -8.79
C GLU A 10 -6.30 -6.26 -7.27
N TYR A 11 -5.24 -5.86 -6.60
CA TYR A 11 -5.30 -5.70 -5.15
C TYR A 11 -6.33 -4.63 -4.78
N CYS A 12 -6.30 -3.51 -5.48
CA CYS A 12 -7.22 -2.42 -5.20
C CYS A 12 -8.67 -2.84 -5.39
N GLN A 13 -8.95 -3.62 -6.44
CA GLN A 13 -10.31 -4.08 -6.72
C GLN A 13 -10.77 -5.07 -5.67
N LYS A 14 -9.93 -6.01 -5.30
CA LYS A 14 -10.31 -7.05 -4.36
C LYS A 14 -10.47 -6.55 -2.94
N SER A 15 -9.64 -5.60 -2.55
CA SER A 15 -9.67 -5.09 -1.19
C SER A 15 -10.50 -3.83 -1.04
N HIS A 16 -11.05 -3.33 -2.15
CA HIS A 16 -11.82 -2.09 -2.17
C HIS A 16 -11.00 -0.91 -1.61
N THR A 17 -9.70 -0.92 -1.90
CA THR A 17 -8.81 0.13 -1.42
C THR A 17 -8.63 1.19 -2.51
N ASP A 18 -8.61 2.45 -2.12
CA ASP A 18 -8.42 3.54 -3.05
C ASP A 18 -6.98 3.51 -3.58
N PRO A 19 -6.78 3.43 -4.91
CA PRO A 19 -5.43 3.45 -5.46
C PRO A 19 -4.64 4.69 -5.07
N THR A 20 -5.31 5.83 -4.94
CA THR A 20 -4.64 7.08 -4.58
C THR A 20 -4.02 6.97 -3.18
N PHE A 21 -4.71 6.29 -2.27
CA PHE A 21 -4.20 6.08 -0.93
C PHE A 21 -2.88 5.29 -0.96
N ILE A 22 -2.85 4.21 -1.74
CA ILE A 22 -1.66 3.37 -1.84
C ILE A 22 -0.51 4.14 -2.48
N ILE A 23 -0.80 4.93 -3.50
CA ILE A 23 0.22 5.74 -4.15
C ILE A 23 0.79 6.77 -3.18
N SER A 24 -0.07 7.34 -2.33
CA SER A 24 0.38 8.28 -1.33
C SER A 24 1.31 7.62 -0.30
N LEU A 25 1.03 6.37 0.07
CA LEU A 25 1.90 5.62 0.97
C LEU A 25 3.26 5.40 0.34
N GLU A 26 3.28 5.09 -0.94
CA GLU A 26 4.53 4.86 -1.65
C GLU A 26 5.34 6.17 -1.74
N GLU A 27 4.68 7.27 -2.02
CA GLU A 27 5.34 8.56 -2.09
C GLU A 27 5.91 8.99 -0.75
N GLY A 28 5.24 8.58 0.33
CA GLY A 28 5.73 8.87 1.67
C GLY A 28 6.82 7.92 2.16
N GLY A 29 7.18 6.94 1.33
CA GLY A 29 8.21 5.98 1.69
C GLY A 29 7.75 4.90 2.65
N LEU A 30 6.44 4.73 2.82
CA LEU A 30 5.92 3.73 3.75
C LEU A 30 5.80 2.35 3.13
N ILE A 31 5.62 2.28 1.82
CA ILE A 31 5.59 1.02 1.09
C ILE A 31 6.35 1.18 -0.22
N GLU A 32 6.61 0.06 -0.88
CA GLU A 32 7.30 0.08 -2.16
C GLU A 32 6.39 -0.49 -3.25
N ILE A 33 6.37 0.17 -4.40
CA ILE A 33 5.64 -0.31 -5.56
C ILE A 33 6.67 -0.58 -6.64
N ARG A 34 6.63 -1.77 -7.24
CA ARG A 34 7.55 -2.13 -8.30
C ARG A 34 6.84 -2.12 -9.64
N THR A 35 7.48 -1.55 -10.65
CA THR A 35 6.94 -1.56 -12.00
C THR A 35 7.66 -2.64 -12.79
N VAL A 36 6.89 -3.60 -13.32
CA VAL A 36 7.43 -4.69 -14.12
C VAL A 36 6.67 -4.69 -15.43
N ASP A 37 7.40 -4.54 -16.53
CA ASP A 37 6.82 -4.51 -17.88
C ASP A 37 5.71 -3.45 -17.98
N GLY A 38 5.91 -2.31 -17.36
CA GLY A 38 4.96 -1.22 -17.42
C GLY A 38 3.77 -1.37 -16.48
N GLU A 39 3.75 -2.45 -15.69
CA GLU A 39 2.63 -2.69 -14.78
C GLU A 39 3.08 -2.56 -13.33
N ARG A 40 2.31 -1.87 -12.52
CA ARG A 40 2.64 -1.69 -11.12
C ARG A 40 2.29 -2.93 -10.31
N ASN A 41 3.18 -3.27 -9.40
CA ASN A 41 2.99 -4.44 -8.54
C ASN A 41 3.33 -4.10 -7.09
N LEU A 42 2.61 -4.72 -6.17
CA LEU A 42 2.89 -4.59 -4.75
C LEU A 42 3.67 -5.81 -4.29
N LEU A 43 4.50 -5.63 -3.27
CA LEU A 43 5.24 -6.74 -2.71
C LEU A 43 4.35 -7.47 -1.71
N ALA A 44 4.21 -8.78 -1.86
CA ALA A 44 3.38 -9.58 -0.96
C ALA A 44 3.83 -9.43 0.49
N SER A 45 5.13 -9.27 0.70
CA SER A 45 5.68 -9.12 2.04
C SER A 45 5.22 -7.84 2.72
N GLN A 46 4.67 -6.88 1.96
CA GLN A 46 4.21 -5.62 2.53
C GLN A 46 2.71 -5.56 2.73
N LEU A 47 1.98 -6.63 2.40
CA LEU A 47 0.53 -6.61 2.52
C LEU A 47 0.06 -6.40 3.95
N ARG A 48 0.77 -6.98 4.92
CA ARG A 48 0.43 -6.81 6.32
C ARG A 48 0.56 -5.35 6.74
N GLU A 49 1.65 -4.71 6.32
CA GLU A 49 1.85 -3.30 6.61
C GLU A 49 0.78 -2.45 5.92
N LEU A 50 0.45 -2.80 4.69
CA LEU A 50 -0.54 -2.06 3.93
C LEU A 50 -1.91 -2.15 4.59
N GLU A 51 -2.28 -3.33 5.08
CA GLU A 51 -3.54 -3.49 5.80
C GLU A 51 -3.56 -2.66 7.07
N ARG A 52 -2.43 -2.62 7.78
CA ARG A 52 -2.32 -1.84 8.99
C ARG A 52 -2.49 -0.34 8.70
N TYR A 53 -1.85 0.15 7.64
CA TYR A 53 -1.98 1.54 7.24
C TYR A 53 -3.42 1.85 6.82
N SER A 54 -4.07 0.93 6.13
CA SER A 54 -5.46 1.12 5.74
C SER A 54 -6.36 1.25 6.97
N HIS A 55 -6.12 0.43 7.99
CA HIS A 55 -6.88 0.52 9.22
C HIS A 55 -6.68 1.88 9.89
N LEU A 56 -5.47 2.35 9.97
CA LEU A 56 -5.19 3.64 10.59
C LEU A 56 -5.86 4.77 9.82
N TYR A 57 -5.81 4.69 8.50
CA TYR A 57 -6.34 5.76 7.67
C TYR A 57 -7.87 5.78 7.65
N TYR A 58 -8.50 4.62 7.42
CA TYR A 58 -9.93 4.58 7.23
C TYR A 58 -10.70 4.47 8.55
N ASP A 59 -10.16 3.74 9.52
CA ASP A 59 -10.88 3.52 10.77
C ASP A 59 -10.62 4.61 11.80
N LEU A 60 -9.39 5.11 11.87
CA LEU A 60 -9.00 6.09 12.87
C LEU A 60 -8.84 7.48 12.30
N SER A 61 -9.04 7.63 10.99
CA SER A 61 -8.93 8.91 10.29
C SER A 61 -7.57 9.57 10.45
N ILE A 62 -6.51 8.76 10.57
CA ILE A 62 -5.17 9.28 10.67
C ILE A 62 -4.65 9.47 9.24
N ASN A 63 -4.15 10.65 8.93
CA ASN A 63 -3.65 10.93 7.59
C ASN A 63 -2.25 10.33 7.38
N ILE A 64 -1.74 10.45 6.17
CA ILE A 64 -0.43 9.85 5.83
C ILE A 64 0.68 10.38 6.73
N GLU A 65 0.67 11.67 7.04
CA GLU A 65 1.68 12.25 7.90
C GLU A 65 1.57 11.68 9.31
N GLY A 66 0.35 11.46 9.80
CA GLY A 66 0.14 10.85 11.10
C GLY A 66 0.64 9.42 11.16
N ILE A 67 0.46 8.66 10.08
CA ILE A 67 0.97 7.30 10.01
C ILE A 67 2.49 7.31 10.08
N ASP A 68 3.12 8.22 9.36
CA ASP A 68 4.57 8.32 9.35
C ASP A 68 5.10 8.67 10.74
N ALA A 69 4.41 9.53 11.46
CA ALA A 69 4.83 9.92 12.80
C ALA A 69 4.70 8.77 13.80
N ILE A 70 3.71 7.90 13.62
CA ILE A 70 3.53 6.76 14.49
C ILE A 70 4.50 5.65 14.14
N HIS A 71 4.82 5.56 12.88
CA HIS A 71 5.69 4.51 12.36
C HIS A 71 7.12 4.69 12.84
#